data_e6fbca88802370f784778029b7430d5f
#
_entry.id   e6fbca88802370f784778029b7430d5f
#
_cell.length_a   1.000
_cell.length_b   1.000
_cell.length_c   1.000
_cell.angle_alpha   90.00
_cell.angle_beta   90.00
_cell.angle_gamma   90.00
#
_symmetry.space_group_name_H-M   'P 1'
#
loop_
_entity.id
_entity.type
_entity.pdbx_description
1 polymer ?
#
loop_
_entity_poly.entity_id
_entity_poly.type
_entity_poly.pdbx_seq_one_letter_code
_entity_poly.pdbx_strand_id
1 'polypeptide(L)'
;MVATCLIRTGQPFIRYRLGDLARWSGETCSCGRAMPILEEVVGRIEDVVVGPDGREMVRFHGIFVDQPNVREGQIVQVALDRIRVCVVPADGFGPRDEDEIRRRVVQRLGPGVTVSVERVGAIPRTAAGKFRAVVSELAASRGRSPSSGGVG
;
A
#
# COMPACT_ATOMS: atom_id res chain seq x y z
N MET A 1 -6.12 12.17 -3.85
CA MET A 1 -6.13 13.13 -4.99
C MET A 1 -7.47 13.05 -5.72
N VAL A 2 -8.01 14.20 -6.14
CA VAL A 2 -9.20 14.31 -7.01
C VAL A 2 -8.76 15.03 -8.29
N ALA A 3 -9.06 14.49 -9.44
CA ALA A 3 -8.64 15.04 -10.73
C ALA A 3 -9.81 15.21 -11.71
N THR A 4 -9.69 16.21 -12.57
CA THR A 4 -10.58 16.42 -13.72
C THR A 4 -9.75 16.31 -15.00
N CYS A 5 -10.18 15.49 -15.94
CA CYS A 5 -9.54 15.39 -17.23
C CYS A 5 -10.09 16.45 -18.17
N LEU A 6 -9.23 17.35 -18.64
CA LEU A 6 -9.61 18.45 -19.55
C LEU A 6 -9.50 18.09 -21.02
N ILE A 7 -8.95 16.91 -21.36
CA ILE A 7 -8.59 16.54 -22.75
C ILE A 7 -9.53 15.48 -23.32
N ARG A 8 -10.12 14.62 -22.47
CA ARG A 8 -11.02 13.55 -22.92
C ARG A 8 -12.45 14.06 -23.08
N THR A 9 -12.91 14.10 -24.29
CA THR A 9 -14.28 14.53 -24.65
C THR A 9 -15.28 13.38 -24.72
N GLY A 10 -14.86 12.17 -25.09
CA GLY A 10 -15.76 11.01 -25.21
C GLY A 10 -16.17 10.37 -23.88
N GLN A 11 -15.32 10.47 -22.86
CA GLN A 11 -15.62 10.02 -21.49
C GLN A 11 -14.93 10.96 -20.50
N PRO A 12 -15.58 12.08 -20.12
CA PRO A 12 -14.99 13.05 -19.23
C PRO A 12 -14.93 12.51 -17.78
N PHE A 13 -13.76 12.57 -17.16
CA PHE A 13 -13.61 12.36 -15.74
C PHE A 13 -13.65 13.71 -15.02
N ILE A 14 -14.74 14.02 -14.34
CA ILE A 14 -14.93 15.27 -13.60
C ILE A 14 -14.86 14.96 -12.11
N ARG A 15 -13.92 15.60 -11.39
CA ARG A 15 -13.71 15.43 -9.94
C ARG A 15 -13.61 13.96 -9.52
N TYR A 16 -12.93 13.17 -10.34
CA TYR A 16 -12.75 11.74 -10.10
C TYR A 16 -11.74 11.51 -8.97
N ARG A 17 -12.14 10.73 -7.96
CA ARG A 17 -11.25 10.34 -6.87
C ARG A 17 -10.36 9.21 -7.34
N LEU A 18 -9.06 9.50 -7.52
CA LEU A 18 -8.07 8.53 -8.01
C LEU A 18 -7.67 7.50 -6.94
N GLY A 19 -7.82 7.85 -5.65
CA GLY A 19 -7.31 7.02 -4.56
C GLY A 19 -5.81 7.12 -4.37
N ASP A 20 -5.15 8.06 -5.04
CA ASP A 20 -3.73 8.29 -4.91
C ASP A 20 -3.43 9.43 -3.92
N LEU A 21 -2.31 9.29 -3.19
CA LEU A 21 -1.68 10.34 -2.40
C LEU A 21 -0.73 11.13 -3.28
N ALA A 22 -0.76 12.44 -3.16
CA ALA A 22 0.14 13.34 -3.87
C ALA A 22 0.54 14.50 -2.96
N ARG A 23 1.73 15.06 -3.17
CA ARG A 23 2.24 16.24 -2.50
C ARG A 23 2.23 17.42 -3.46
N TRP A 24 1.78 18.58 -2.96
CA TRP A 24 1.84 19.84 -3.70
C TRP A 24 3.21 20.48 -3.47
N SER A 25 3.82 21.05 -4.53
CA SER A 25 5.10 21.74 -4.40
C SER A 25 4.98 23.12 -3.76
N GLY A 26 3.82 23.74 -3.84
CA GLY A 26 3.65 25.15 -3.47
C GLY A 26 4.24 26.15 -4.46
N GLU A 27 4.91 25.69 -5.51
CA GLU A 27 5.56 26.52 -6.52
C GLU A 27 4.63 26.86 -7.69
N THR A 28 4.98 27.90 -8.43
CA THR A 28 4.32 28.26 -9.70
C THR A 28 5.03 27.63 -10.88
N CYS A 29 4.27 27.19 -11.89
CA CYS A 29 4.86 26.58 -13.08
C CYS A 29 5.63 27.60 -13.93
N SER A 30 6.87 27.29 -14.28
CA SER A 30 7.69 28.10 -15.19
C SER A 30 7.09 28.29 -16.58
N CYS A 31 6.11 27.44 -16.96
CA CYS A 31 5.37 27.57 -18.22
C CYS A 31 4.26 28.63 -18.21
N GLY A 32 4.07 29.36 -17.10
CA GLY A 32 3.09 30.43 -16.95
C GLY A 32 1.64 29.97 -16.70
N ARG A 33 1.37 28.65 -16.58
CA ARG A 33 0.04 28.14 -16.24
C ARG A 33 -0.25 28.36 -14.77
N ALA A 34 -1.43 28.89 -14.44
CA ALA A 34 -1.91 29.10 -13.07
C ALA A 34 -2.45 27.81 -12.42
N MET A 35 -1.89 26.64 -12.74
CA MET A 35 -2.30 25.37 -12.17
C MET A 35 -1.30 24.94 -11.08
N PRO A 36 -1.82 24.36 -9.96
CA PRO A 36 -0.93 23.87 -8.91
C PRO A 36 -0.04 22.73 -9.43
N ILE A 37 1.22 22.72 -8.98
CA ILE A 37 2.21 21.70 -9.35
C ILE A 37 2.21 20.60 -8.31
N LEU A 38 2.17 19.34 -8.77
CA LEU A 38 2.48 18.19 -7.94
C LEU A 38 3.99 18.02 -7.88
N GLU A 39 4.55 18.05 -6.68
CA GLU A 39 5.95 17.70 -6.41
C GLU A 39 6.14 16.20 -6.61
N GLU A 40 5.20 15.40 -6.09
CA GLU A 40 5.29 13.94 -6.10
C GLU A 40 3.91 13.29 -6.12
N VAL A 41 3.78 12.18 -6.86
CA VAL A 41 2.71 11.21 -6.68
C VAL A 41 3.25 10.08 -5.80
N VAL A 42 2.88 10.08 -4.53
CA VAL A 42 3.41 9.18 -3.50
C VAL A 42 2.99 7.73 -3.77
N GLY A 43 1.73 7.50 -4.14
CA GLY A 43 1.18 6.19 -4.43
C GLY A 43 -0.27 6.03 -3.96
N ARG A 44 -0.77 4.80 -3.96
CA ARG A 44 -2.15 4.49 -3.57
C ARG A 44 -2.35 4.57 -2.07
N ILE A 45 -3.46 5.20 -1.62
CA ILE A 45 -3.86 5.27 -0.21
C ILE A 45 -4.03 3.86 0.40
N GLU A 46 -4.49 2.90 -0.42
CA GLU A 46 -4.74 1.53 0.02
C GLU A 46 -3.46 0.68 0.18
N ASP A 47 -2.33 1.18 -0.32
CA ASP A 47 -1.03 0.47 -0.33
C ASP A 47 -0.04 1.04 0.70
N VAL A 48 -0.55 1.76 1.72
CA VAL A 48 0.26 2.37 2.77
C VAL A 48 0.47 1.37 3.91
N VAL A 49 1.74 1.20 4.31
CA VAL A 49 2.15 0.56 5.56
C VAL A 49 2.76 1.61 6.46
N VAL A 50 2.34 1.65 7.70
CA VAL A 50 2.87 2.58 8.71
C VAL A 50 4.00 1.89 9.47
N GLY A 51 5.21 2.45 9.42
CA GLY A 51 6.34 1.92 10.18
C GLY A 51 6.19 2.13 11.68
N PRO A 52 7.03 1.45 12.50
CA PRO A 52 7.04 1.64 13.96
C PRO A 52 7.36 3.08 14.40
N ASP A 53 8.06 3.81 13.54
CA ASP A 53 8.40 5.23 13.69
C ASP A 53 7.28 6.20 13.25
N GLY A 54 6.12 5.65 12.84
CA GLY A 54 4.96 6.41 12.36
C GLY A 54 5.05 6.88 10.91
N ARG A 55 6.15 6.59 10.20
CA ARG A 55 6.27 6.94 8.78
C ARG A 55 5.37 6.08 7.90
N GLU A 56 4.67 6.74 7.01
CA GLU A 56 3.88 6.09 5.97
C GLU A 56 4.75 5.68 4.79
N MET A 57 4.73 4.39 4.47
CA MET A 57 5.51 3.83 3.36
C MET A 57 4.60 3.18 2.33
N VAL A 58 4.95 3.36 1.06
CA VAL A 58 4.23 2.87 -0.11
C VAL A 58 5.17 2.06 -1.01
N ARG A 59 4.64 1.47 -2.10
CA ARG A 59 5.43 0.76 -3.12
C ARG A 59 6.12 -0.52 -2.62
N PHE A 60 5.35 -1.38 -1.96
CA PHE A 60 5.85 -2.67 -1.48
C PHE A 60 6.02 -3.73 -2.59
N HIS A 61 5.58 -3.45 -3.82
CA HIS A 61 5.77 -4.36 -4.95
C HIS A 61 7.25 -4.74 -5.18
N GLY A 62 8.19 -3.85 -4.86
CA GLY A 62 9.63 -4.12 -4.97
C GLY A 62 10.14 -5.26 -4.09
N ILE A 63 9.37 -5.69 -3.08
CA ILE A 63 9.73 -6.85 -2.24
C ILE A 63 9.71 -8.14 -3.06
N PHE A 64 8.82 -8.24 -4.04
CA PHE A 64 8.64 -9.43 -4.87
C PHE A 64 9.32 -9.35 -6.25
N VAL A 65 9.93 -8.21 -6.59
CA VAL A 65 10.70 -8.06 -7.82
C VAL A 65 11.92 -8.99 -7.77
N ASP A 66 12.23 -9.65 -8.89
CA ASP A 66 13.32 -10.61 -9.03
C ASP A 66 13.23 -11.83 -8.07
N GLN A 67 12.00 -12.22 -7.74
CA GLN A 67 11.73 -13.45 -6.99
C GLN A 67 11.00 -14.47 -7.87
N PRO A 68 11.74 -15.27 -8.69
CA PRO A 68 11.13 -16.17 -9.67
C PRO A 68 10.26 -17.26 -9.05
N ASN A 69 10.53 -17.59 -7.78
CA ASN A 69 9.80 -18.62 -7.04
C ASN A 69 8.53 -18.09 -6.34
N VAL A 70 8.19 -16.80 -6.52
CA VAL A 70 6.96 -16.18 -6.00
C VAL A 70 6.01 -15.90 -7.16
N ARG A 71 4.84 -16.56 -7.14
CA ARG A 71 3.80 -16.33 -8.15
C ARG A 71 2.97 -15.09 -7.82
N GLU A 72 2.58 -14.95 -6.56
CA GLU A 72 1.87 -13.78 -6.02
C GLU A 72 2.36 -13.51 -4.60
N GLY A 73 2.42 -12.23 -4.22
CA GLY A 73 2.78 -11.82 -2.87
C GLY A 73 1.91 -10.68 -2.36
N GLN A 74 1.50 -10.75 -1.10
CA GLN A 74 0.72 -9.72 -0.43
C GLN A 74 1.34 -9.38 0.91
N ILE A 75 1.45 -8.09 1.20
CA ILE A 75 1.87 -7.56 2.50
C ILE A 75 0.63 -7.28 3.32
N VAL A 76 0.53 -7.86 4.50
CA VAL A 76 -0.55 -7.60 5.45
C VAL A 76 0.04 -6.99 6.71
N GLN A 77 -0.28 -5.74 6.97
CA GLN A 77 0.09 -5.08 8.21
C GLN A 77 -0.90 -5.43 9.32
N VAL A 78 -0.47 -6.28 10.24
CA VAL A 78 -1.28 -6.75 11.38
C VAL A 78 -1.20 -5.80 12.56
N ALA A 79 0.00 -5.26 12.83
CA ALA A 79 0.28 -4.25 13.83
C ALA A 79 1.37 -3.30 13.33
N LEU A 80 1.68 -2.23 14.05
CA LEU A 80 2.75 -1.30 13.65
C LEU A 80 4.11 -1.98 13.50
N ASP A 81 4.36 -2.99 14.33
CA ASP A 81 5.60 -3.75 14.43
C ASP A 81 5.47 -5.17 13.84
N ARG A 82 4.31 -5.55 13.30
CA ARG A 82 4.07 -6.91 12.77
C ARG A 82 3.53 -6.90 11.37
N ILE A 83 4.27 -7.55 10.49
CA ILE A 83 3.92 -7.74 9.09
C ILE A 83 3.80 -9.24 8.80
N ARG A 84 2.71 -9.62 8.17
CA ARG A 84 2.49 -10.93 7.60
C ARG A 84 2.59 -10.82 6.08
N VAL A 85 3.45 -11.65 5.48
CA VAL A 85 3.60 -11.73 4.04
C VAL A 85 2.96 -13.03 3.56
N CYS A 86 1.85 -12.91 2.84
CA CYS A 86 1.21 -14.05 2.20
C CYS A 86 1.82 -14.28 0.82
N VAL A 87 2.29 -15.51 0.55
CA VAL A 87 2.97 -15.87 -0.70
C VAL A 87 2.25 -17.03 -1.35
N VAL A 88 1.88 -16.89 -2.61
CA VAL A 88 1.53 -18.01 -3.47
C VAL A 88 2.83 -18.50 -4.11
N PRO A 89 3.35 -19.66 -3.69
CA PRO A 89 4.64 -20.15 -4.18
C PRO A 89 4.56 -20.62 -5.63
N ALA A 90 5.65 -20.45 -6.37
CA ALA A 90 5.96 -21.19 -7.58
C ALA A 90 6.84 -22.40 -7.25
N ASP A 91 7.14 -23.22 -8.27
CA ASP A 91 8.06 -24.35 -8.12
C ASP A 91 9.44 -23.84 -7.67
N GLY A 92 10.03 -24.52 -6.68
CA GLY A 92 11.32 -24.15 -6.13
C GLY A 92 11.30 -23.16 -4.96
N PHE A 93 10.14 -22.64 -4.54
CA PHE A 93 10.04 -21.78 -3.37
C PHE A 93 10.48 -22.50 -2.10
N GLY A 94 11.42 -21.91 -1.39
CA GLY A 94 12.03 -22.52 -0.21
C GLY A 94 12.44 -21.51 0.88
N PRO A 95 13.15 -22.00 1.91
CA PRO A 95 13.58 -21.16 3.05
C PRO A 95 14.40 -19.92 2.65
N ARG A 96 15.22 -20.03 1.60
CA ARG A 96 16.02 -18.91 1.09
C ARG A 96 15.15 -17.77 0.55
N ASP A 97 14.06 -18.10 -0.14
CA ASP A 97 13.11 -17.10 -0.64
C ASP A 97 12.39 -16.42 0.52
N GLU A 98 11.99 -17.17 1.55
CA GLU A 98 11.38 -16.61 2.75
C GLU A 98 12.31 -15.65 3.50
N ASP A 99 13.58 -16.03 3.65
CA ASP A 99 14.58 -15.19 4.34
C ASP A 99 14.86 -13.91 3.54
N GLU A 100 14.91 -14.01 2.21
CA GLU A 100 15.06 -12.84 1.34
C GLU A 100 13.85 -11.89 1.44
N ILE A 101 12.63 -12.43 1.46
CA ILE A 101 11.41 -11.64 1.68
C ILE A 101 11.47 -10.93 3.03
N ARG A 102 11.80 -11.65 4.13
CA ARG A 102 11.95 -11.06 5.47
C ARG A 102 12.98 -9.94 5.46
N ARG A 103 14.13 -10.19 4.87
CA ARG A 103 15.23 -9.22 4.78
C ARG A 103 14.78 -7.94 4.07
N ARG A 104 14.11 -8.04 2.92
CA ARG A 104 13.62 -6.90 2.15
C ARG A 104 12.56 -6.10 2.89
N VAL A 105 11.64 -6.77 3.62
CA VAL A 105 10.64 -6.09 4.43
C VAL A 105 11.31 -5.33 5.58
N VAL A 106 12.22 -5.97 6.33
CA VAL A 106 12.97 -5.35 7.43
C VAL A 106 13.82 -4.19 6.93
N GLN A 107 14.50 -4.36 5.79
CA GLN A 107 15.29 -3.28 5.18
C GLN A 107 14.43 -2.05 4.86
N ARG A 108 13.17 -2.26 4.46
CA ARG A 108 12.26 -1.18 4.11
C ARG A 108 11.59 -0.53 5.32
N LEU A 109 11.20 -1.31 6.31
CA LEU A 109 10.41 -0.85 7.47
C LEU A 109 11.25 -0.58 8.72
N GLY A 110 12.51 -1.02 8.73
CA GLY A 110 13.42 -0.93 9.87
C GLY A 110 13.47 -2.20 10.73
N PRO A 111 14.48 -2.31 11.62
CA PRO A 111 14.76 -3.52 12.39
C PRO A 111 13.72 -3.81 13.49
N GLY A 112 12.86 -2.85 13.83
CA GLY A 112 11.80 -3.01 14.85
C GLY A 112 10.58 -3.78 14.39
N VAL A 113 10.61 -4.39 13.18
CA VAL A 113 9.44 -5.09 12.60
C VAL A 113 9.66 -6.59 12.63
N THR A 114 8.66 -7.31 13.15
CA THR A 114 8.58 -8.76 13.08
C THR A 114 7.86 -9.18 11.80
N VAL A 115 8.46 -10.06 11.01
CA VAL A 115 7.94 -10.49 9.71
C VAL A 115 7.68 -12.00 9.72
N SER A 116 6.42 -12.39 9.50
CA SER A 116 6.05 -13.79 9.20
C SER A 116 5.80 -13.96 7.71
N VAL A 117 6.24 -15.08 7.14
CA VAL A 117 5.94 -15.47 5.76
C VAL A 117 5.02 -16.69 5.80
N GLU A 118 3.87 -16.58 5.17
CA GLU A 118 2.85 -17.63 5.09
C GLU A 118 2.65 -18.07 3.65
N ARG A 119 2.75 -19.36 3.41
CA ARG A 119 2.45 -19.96 2.10
C ARG A 119 0.95 -20.20 1.99
N VAL A 120 0.34 -19.64 0.96
CA VAL A 120 -1.10 -19.75 0.71
C VAL A 120 -1.35 -20.29 -0.70
N GLY A 121 -2.49 -20.97 -0.90
CA GLY A 121 -2.85 -21.47 -2.23
C GLY A 121 -3.33 -20.37 -3.19
N ALA A 122 -3.92 -19.30 -2.64
CA ALA A 122 -4.38 -18.14 -3.40
C ALA A 122 -4.48 -16.91 -2.49
N ILE A 123 -4.34 -15.72 -3.06
CA ILE A 123 -4.59 -14.45 -2.37
C ILE A 123 -5.98 -13.97 -2.74
N PRO A 124 -6.85 -13.67 -1.74
CA PRO A 124 -8.21 -13.21 -1.98
C PRO A 124 -8.24 -11.93 -2.83
N ARG A 125 -9.19 -11.87 -3.75
CA ARG A 125 -9.47 -10.67 -4.54
C ARG A 125 -10.59 -9.87 -3.86
N THR A 126 -10.65 -8.58 -4.13
CA THR A 126 -11.79 -7.74 -3.71
C THR A 126 -13.08 -8.22 -4.39
N ALA A 127 -14.26 -7.78 -3.89
CA ALA A 127 -15.54 -8.06 -4.53
C ALA A 127 -15.60 -7.63 -6.02
N ALA A 128 -14.76 -6.64 -6.41
CA ALA A 128 -14.60 -6.21 -7.80
C ALA A 128 -13.50 -6.99 -8.57
N GLY A 129 -12.99 -8.11 -8.03
CA GLY A 129 -11.97 -8.96 -8.65
C GLY A 129 -10.54 -8.40 -8.61
N LYS A 130 -10.29 -7.28 -7.93
CA LYS A 130 -8.97 -6.64 -7.89
C LYS A 130 -8.04 -7.30 -6.89
N PHE A 131 -6.77 -7.46 -7.28
CA PHE A 131 -5.69 -7.83 -6.39
C PHE A 131 -5.28 -6.64 -5.52
N ARG A 132 -5.04 -6.90 -4.23
CA ARG A 132 -4.46 -5.91 -3.30
C ARG A 132 -3.09 -6.40 -2.86
N ALA A 133 -2.05 -5.71 -3.30
CA ALA A 133 -0.68 -6.05 -2.94
C ALA A 133 -0.37 -5.74 -1.47
N VAL A 134 -1.07 -4.77 -0.89
CA VAL A 134 -0.93 -4.34 0.50
C VAL A 134 -2.30 -4.27 1.16
N VAL A 135 -2.39 -4.77 2.39
CA VAL A 135 -3.58 -4.67 3.24
C VAL A 135 -3.14 -4.22 4.62
N SER A 136 -3.75 -3.16 5.16
CA SER A 136 -3.54 -2.75 6.55
C SER A 136 -4.77 -3.11 7.37
N GLU A 137 -4.57 -3.90 8.42
CA GLU A 137 -5.59 -4.25 9.41
C GLU A 137 -5.67 -3.19 10.53
N LEU A 138 -4.75 -2.21 10.57
CA LEU A 138 -4.71 -1.14 11.59
C LEU A 138 -5.95 -0.24 11.55
N ALA A 139 -6.52 0.01 10.38
CA ALA A 139 -7.72 0.83 10.23
C ALA A 139 -8.97 0.16 10.78
N ALA A 140 -9.02 -1.18 10.76
CA ALA A 140 -10.14 -1.95 11.32
C ALA A 140 -10.17 -1.89 12.85
N SER A 141 -9.01 -1.69 13.50
CA SER A 141 -8.90 -1.55 14.95
C SER A 141 -9.23 -0.13 15.46
N ARG A 142 -9.07 0.90 14.62
CA ARG A 142 -9.40 2.30 14.97
C ARG A 142 -10.89 2.62 14.89
N GLY A 143 -11.68 1.81 14.20
CA GLY A 143 -13.14 2.00 14.03
C GLY A 143 -14.01 1.42 15.15
N ARG A 144 -13.44 0.76 16.16
CA ARG A 144 -14.15 0.25 17.35
C ARG A 144 -13.83 1.06 18.59
N SER A 145 -14.15 2.33 18.59
CA SER A 145 -14.38 3.03 19.85
C SER A 145 -15.80 2.69 20.30
N PRO A 146 -15.99 2.15 21.52
CA PRO A 146 -17.34 2.00 22.08
C PRO A 146 -17.90 3.40 22.29
N SER A 147 -19.02 3.69 21.67
CA SER A 147 -19.84 4.84 22.05
C SER A 147 -20.23 4.64 23.50
N SER A 148 -19.53 5.32 24.42
CA SER A 148 -19.99 5.47 25.79
C SER A 148 -21.28 6.26 25.77
N GLY A 149 -22.41 5.57 25.94
CA GLY A 149 -23.69 6.17 26.24
C GLY A 149 -23.55 6.97 27.54
N GLY A 150 -23.60 8.27 27.45
CA GLY A 150 -23.82 9.17 28.56
C GLY A 150 -25.32 9.33 28.71
N VAL A 151 -25.86 8.70 29.75
CA VAL A 151 -27.16 9.04 30.31
C VAL A 151 -26.96 10.28 31.17
N GLY A 152 -27.85 11.25 31.00
CA GLY A 152 -27.94 12.42 31.85
C GLY A 152 -28.91 13.41 31.27
#